data_fe59dc1773dcd0d1ad8caf2261f0e190
#
_entry.id   fe59dc1773dcd0d1ad8caf2261f0e190
#
_cell.length_a   1.000
_cell.length_b   1.000
_cell.length_c   1.000
_cell.angle_alpha   90.00
_cell.angle_beta   90.00
_cell.angle_gamma   90.00
#
_symmetry.space_group_name_H-M   'P 1'
#
loop_
_entity.id
_entity.type
_entity.pdbx_description
1 polymer ?
#
loop_
_entity_poly.entity_id
_entity_poly.type
_entity_poly.pdbx_seq_one_letter_code
_entity_poly.pdbx_strand_id
1 'polypeptide(L)'
;QKASVIKPGNTTISVGVGGGSQLLEYTIENPHQGEKISAEAAAEWVNGFNYGITGALQFNVDANDGTEPRECLVTVKYRFAEDAVFTVKQGARTNASFKIENVTSDLFSYTLDVIPDDKTAPYIIMSADATYIAQSGFETPEDYYEDDFFYFGWLGQFYGQDAVGIMQDKSFIGDQRGLTFGDGVSGVPCTFYCYYFDWTTGALISDIA
;
A
#
# COMPACT_ATOMS: atom_id res chain seq x y z
N GLN A 1 -0.52 -22.52 -40.26
CA GLN A 1 -1.24 -21.73 -39.26
C GLN A 1 -0.20 -20.92 -38.49
N LYS A 2 -0.42 -19.63 -38.21
CA LYS A 2 0.49 -18.84 -37.39
C LYS A 2 0.45 -19.35 -35.94
N ALA A 3 1.61 -19.39 -35.29
CA ALA A 3 1.70 -19.71 -33.86
C ALA A 3 0.92 -18.67 -33.03
N SER A 4 0.30 -19.13 -31.95
CA SER A 4 -0.30 -18.23 -30.97
C SER A 4 0.80 -17.60 -30.12
N VAL A 5 0.55 -16.39 -29.63
CA VAL A 5 1.48 -15.66 -28.75
C VAL A 5 0.68 -15.05 -27.60
N ILE A 6 1.10 -15.27 -26.36
CA ILE A 6 0.58 -14.59 -25.19
C ILE A 6 1.42 -13.32 -24.95
N LYS A 7 0.74 -12.19 -24.79
CA LYS A 7 1.39 -10.93 -24.44
C LYS A 7 0.78 -10.40 -23.15
N PRO A 8 1.47 -10.53 -22.02
CA PRO A 8 1.06 -9.85 -20.79
C PRO A 8 1.19 -8.34 -20.95
N GLY A 9 0.25 -7.58 -20.39
CA GLY A 9 0.27 -6.12 -20.40
C GLY A 9 1.45 -5.55 -19.60
N ASN A 10 1.80 -6.25 -18.52
CA ASN A 10 2.96 -5.94 -17.67
C ASN A 10 3.81 -7.19 -17.44
N THR A 11 5.13 -7.01 -17.36
CA THR A 11 6.08 -8.08 -17.02
C THR A 11 6.40 -8.12 -15.52
N THR A 12 5.99 -7.10 -14.77
CA THR A 12 6.15 -7.01 -13.32
C THR A 12 4.91 -6.36 -12.70
N ILE A 13 4.43 -6.94 -11.62
CA ILE A 13 3.34 -6.41 -10.80
C ILE A 13 3.92 -6.16 -9.41
N SER A 14 3.87 -4.92 -8.94
CA SER A 14 4.26 -4.54 -7.58
C SER A 14 3.03 -4.56 -6.68
N VAL A 15 3.15 -5.21 -5.53
CA VAL A 15 2.07 -5.41 -4.57
C VAL A 15 2.54 -4.93 -3.20
N GLY A 16 1.68 -4.21 -2.49
CA GLY A 16 1.95 -3.79 -1.12
C GLY A 16 2.00 -4.97 -0.15
N VAL A 17 2.48 -4.71 1.06
CA VAL A 17 2.68 -5.74 2.11
C VAL A 17 1.38 -6.47 2.45
N GLY A 18 0.23 -5.80 2.44
CA GLY A 18 -1.09 -6.40 2.72
C GLY A 18 -1.58 -7.39 1.67
N GLY A 19 -0.94 -7.47 0.50
CA GLY A 19 -1.35 -8.38 -0.56
C GLY A 19 -2.65 -7.97 -1.24
N GLY A 20 -3.56 -8.94 -1.40
CA GLY A 20 -4.88 -8.73 -1.98
C GLY A 20 -5.04 -9.19 -3.43
N SER A 21 -6.17 -8.87 -4.02
CA SER A 21 -6.53 -9.26 -5.39
C SER A 21 -5.82 -8.40 -6.43
N GLN A 22 -5.19 -9.05 -7.40
CA GLN A 22 -4.44 -8.44 -8.48
C GLN A 22 -5.03 -8.79 -9.84
N LEU A 23 -4.80 -7.93 -10.83
CA LEU A 23 -5.26 -8.14 -12.21
C LEU A 23 -4.08 -7.96 -13.18
N LEU A 24 -3.82 -8.98 -13.99
CA LEU A 24 -2.89 -8.91 -15.12
C LEU A 24 -3.68 -8.92 -16.43
N GLU A 25 -3.66 -7.84 -17.14
CA GLU A 25 -4.17 -7.81 -18.51
C GLU A 25 -3.26 -8.59 -19.45
N TYR A 26 -3.84 -9.30 -20.41
CA TYR A 26 -3.10 -10.01 -21.44
C TYR A 26 -3.86 -10.02 -22.77
N THR A 27 -3.11 -10.21 -23.85
CA THR A 27 -3.68 -10.47 -25.17
C THR A 27 -3.12 -11.78 -25.74
N ILE A 28 -3.92 -12.45 -26.58
CA ILE A 28 -3.47 -13.63 -27.32
C ILE A 28 -3.58 -13.32 -28.81
N GLU A 29 -2.43 -13.30 -29.49
CA GLU A 29 -2.41 -13.23 -30.95
C GLU A 29 -2.70 -14.61 -31.54
N ASN A 30 -3.48 -14.65 -32.61
CA ASN A 30 -3.95 -15.88 -33.29
C ASN A 30 -4.60 -16.89 -32.33
N PRO A 31 -5.65 -16.51 -31.58
CA PRO A 31 -6.29 -17.39 -30.63
C PRO A 31 -6.98 -18.57 -31.34
N HIS A 32 -7.01 -19.72 -30.65
CA HIS A 32 -7.77 -20.91 -31.06
C HIS A 32 -9.11 -20.95 -30.36
N GLN A 33 -10.17 -21.22 -31.10
CA GLN A 33 -11.52 -21.28 -30.54
C GLN A 33 -11.63 -22.36 -29.47
N GLY A 34 -12.19 -22.01 -28.32
CA GLY A 34 -12.43 -22.94 -27.20
C GLY A 34 -11.23 -23.14 -26.26
N GLU A 35 -10.03 -22.68 -26.62
CA GLU A 35 -8.86 -22.78 -25.75
C GLU A 35 -8.84 -21.65 -24.71
N LYS A 36 -8.37 -21.99 -23.50
CA LYS A 36 -8.24 -21.07 -22.39
C LYS A 36 -6.80 -21.03 -21.89
N ILE A 37 -6.43 -19.94 -21.25
CA ILE A 37 -5.18 -19.86 -20.50
C ILE A 37 -5.27 -20.66 -19.21
N SER A 38 -4.10 -21.02 -18.67
CA SER A 38 -3.90 -21.43 -17.28
C SER A 38 -2.69 -20.69 -16.74
N ALA A 39 -2.55 -20.62 -15.41
CA ALA A 39 -1.42 -19.99 -14.77
C ALA A 39 -0.92 -20.83 -13.60
N GLU A 40 0.36 -20.71 -13.32
CA GLU A 40 1.06 -21.43 -12.27
C GLU A 40 2.06 -20.48 -11.60
N ALA A 41 2.01 -20.37 -10.29
CA ALA A 41 2.94 -19.58 -9.50
C ALA A 41 4.07 -20.43 -8.95
N ALA A 42 5.28 -19.87 -8.89
CA ALA A 42 6.45 -20.53 -8.29
C ALA A 42 6.40 -20.58 -6.75
N ALA A 43 5.48 -19.85 -6.12
CA ALA A 43 5.32 -19.80 -4.67
C ALA A 43 3.84 -19.76 -4.27
N GLU A 44 3.50 -20.39 -3.14
CA GLU A 44 2.12 -20.59 -2.67
C GLU A 44 1.41 -19.28 -2.27
N TRP A 45 2.15 -18.23 -1.92
CA TRP A 45 1.60 -16.94 -1.56
C TRP A 45 1.03 -16.13 -2.75
N VAL A 46 1.22 -16.62 -3.99
CA VAL A 46 0.50 -16.15 -5.19
C VAL A 46 -0.45 -17.28 -5.61
N ASN A 47 -1.76 -17.06 -5.47
CA ASN A 47 -2.75 -18.12 -5.57
C ASN A 47 -4.09 -17.62 -6.14
N GLY A 48 -5.14 -18.44 -6.09
CA GLY A 48 -6.52 -18.03 -6.38
C GLY A 48 -6.74 -17.57 -7.83
N PHE A 49 -6.04 -18.15 -8.81
CA PHE A 49 -6.17 -17.77 -10.22
C PHE A 49 -7.60 -17.91 -10.75
N ASN A 50 -8.15 -16.83 -11.27
CA ASN A 50 -9.46 -16.75 -11.87
C ASN A 50 -9.37 -16.32 -13.34
N TYR A 51 -9.95 -17.12 -14.22
CA TYR A 51 -9.94 -16.98 -15.68
C TYR A 51 -11.29 -16.50 -16.22
N GLY A 52 -12.17 -16.03 -15.36
CA GLY A 52 -13.53 -15.60 -15.74
C GLY A 52 -13.60 -14.24 -16.44
N ILE A 53 -12.52 -13.45 -16.38
CA ILE A 53 -12.44 -12.11 -16.97
C ILE A 53 -11.76 -12.23 -18.35
N THR A 54 -12.46 -11.84 -19.40
CA THR A 54 -11.90 -11.88 -20.76
C THR A 54 -10.75 -10.89 -20.90
N GLY A 55 -9.56 -11.38 -21.30
CA GLY A 55 -8.37 -10.55 -21.49
C GLY A 55 -7.65 -10.16 -20.22
N ALA A 56 -8.04 -10.74 -19.07
CA ALA A 56 -7.36 -10.52 -17.82
C ALA A 56 -7.28 -11.80 -16.97
N LEU A 57 -6.17 -11.95 -16.25
CA LEU A 57 -5.93 -12.97 -15.26
C LEU A 57 -6.03 -12.31 -13.88
N GLN A 58 -7.02 -12.68 -13.10
CA GLN A 58 -7.12 -12.27 -11.70
C GLN A 58 -6.46 -13.32 -10.81
N PHE A 59 -5.76 -12.88 -9.76
CA PHE A 59 -5.13 -13.76 -8.76
C PHE A 59 -5.01 -13.04 -7.42
N ASN A 60 -4.75 -13.78 -6.37
CA ASN A 60 -4.53 -13.25 -5.03
C ASN A 60 -3.06 -13.33 -4.65
N VAL A 61 -2.64 -12.39 -3.84
CA VAL A 61 -1.32 -12.34 -3.19
C VAL A 61 -1.58 -12.28 -1.69
N ASP A 62 -1.01 -13.24 -0.94
CA ASP A 62 -1.13 -13.26 0.52
C ASP A 62 -0.31 -12.12 1.13
N ALA A 63 -0.69 -11.64 2.32
CA ALA A 63 0.08 -10.63 3.05
C ALA A 63 1.52 -11.09 3.31
N ASN A 64 2.46 -10.15 3.28
CA ASN A 64 3.85 -10.37 3.66
C ASN A 64 4.11 -9.75 5.04
N ASP A 65 3.90 -10.53 6.08
CA ASP A 65 4.15 -10.09 7.46
C ASP A 65 5.65 -10.15 7.85
N GLY A 66 6.50 -10.58 6.91
CA GLY A 66 7.94 -10.63 7.09
C GLY A 66 8.64 -9.29 6.80
N THR A 67 9.87 -9.17 7.28
CA THR A 67 10.72 -7.98 7.09
C THR A 67 11.57 -8.01 5.82
N GLU A 68 11.42 -9.06 4.98
CA GLU A 68 12.14 -9.19 3.72
C GLU A 68 11.15 -9.12 2.54
N PRO A 69 11.45 -8.31 1.52
CA PRO A 69 10.66 -8.29 0.29
C PRO A 69 10.77 -9.64 -0.42
N ARG A 70 9.73 -10.00 -1.17
CA ARG A 70 9.70 -11.28 -1.87
C ARG A 70 9.27 -11.13 -3.33
N GLU A 71 9.69 -12.10 -4.14
CA GLU A 71 9.35 -12.17 -5.57
C GLU A 71 8.83 -13.55 -5.91
N CYS A 72 7.88 -13.61 -6.84
CA CYS A 72 7.33 -14.84 -7.37
C CYS A 72 7.23 -14.74 -8.89
N LEU A 73 7.72 -15.76 -9.60
CA LEU A 73 7.46 -15.93 -11.03
C LEU A 73 6.10 -16.60 -11.23
N VAL A 74 5.30 -16.03 -12.10
CA VAL A 74 4.04 -16.61 -12.55
C VAL A 74 4.12 -16.92 -14.03
N THR A 75 3.88 -18.17 -14.38
CA THR A 75 3.89 -18.67 -15.75
C THR A 75 2.47 -18.78 -16.26
N VAL A 76 2.15 -18.06 -17.34
CA VAL A 76 0.86 -18.14 -18.05
C VAL A 76 1.03 -19.04 -19.25
N LYS A 77 0.22 -20.09 -19.32
CA LYS A 77 0.25 -21.12 -20.36
C LYS A 77 -0.96 -21.01 -21.30
N TYR A 78 -0.71 -21.23 -22.56
CA TYR A 78 -1.74 -21.38 -23.59
C TYR A 78 -1.33 -22.47 -24.57
N ARG A 79 -2.20 -23.41 -24.88
CA ARG A 79 -1.87 -24.69 -25.56
C ARG A 79 -1.02 -24.57 -26.82
N PHE A 80 -1.13 -23.50 -27.57
CA PHE A 80 -0.47 -23.32 -28.87
C PHE A 80 0.49 -22.14 -28.90
N ALA A 81 0.93 -21.67 -27.74
CA ALA A 81 1.90 -20.60 -27.57
C ALA A 81 3.05 -21.06 -26.69
N GLU A 82 4.15 -20.36 -26.76
CA GLU A 82 5.19 -20.42 -25.73
C GLU A 82 4.65 -19.80 -24.43
N ASP A 83 5.11 -20.31 -23.31
CA ASP A 83 4.74 -19.82 -21.99
C ASP A 83 5.18 -18.35 -21.82
N ALA A 84 4.29 -17.54 -21.28
CA ALA A 84 4.62 -16.16 -20.91
C ALA A 84 4.86 -16.09 -19.40
N VAL A 85 5.87 -15.34 -18.99
CA VAL A 85 6.24 -15.21 -17.57
C VAL A 85 6.16 -13.75 -17.16
N PHE A 86 5.61 -13.51 -15.96
CA PHE A 86 5.68 -12.22 -15.28
C PHE A 86 6.13 -12.40 -13.83
N THR A 87 6.61 -11.33 -13.22
CA THR A 87 7.11 -11.32 -11.84
C THR A 87 6.13 -10.57 -10.94
N VAL A 88 5.74 -11.18 -9.85
CA VAL A 88 5.06 -10.51 -8.73
C VAL A 88 6.12 -10.13 -7.70
N LYS A 89 6.23 -8.85 -7.39
CA LYS A 89 7.11 -8.30 -6.35
C LYS A 89 6.27 -7.78 -5.21
N GLN A 90 6.58 -8.20 -3.99
CA GLN A 90 5.87 -7.73 -2.82
C GLN A 90 6.84 -7.10 -1.83
N GLY A 91 6.46 -5.91 -1.31
CA GLY A 91 7.18 -5.21 -0.26
C GLY A 91 7.25 -6.00 1.05
N ALA A 92 7.97 -5.46 2.02
CA ALA A 92 8.15 -6.03 3.35
C ALA A 92 7.73 -5.03 4.41
N ARG A 93 7.37 -5.51 5.60
CA ARG A 93 7.23 -4.66 6.78
C ARG A 93 8.59 -4.18 7.28
N THR A 94 8.61 -3.07 8.00
CA THR A 94 9.78 -2.58 8.71
C THR A 94 9.53 -2.62 10.22
N ASN A 95 10.58 -2.92 10.99
CA ASN A 95 10.58 -2.80 12.44
C ASN A 95 11.07 -1.41 12.89
N ALA A 96 11.32 -0.49 11.95
CA ALA A 96 11.69 0.87 12.27
C ALA A 96 10.54 1.57 13.00
N SER A 97 10.88 2.31 14.04
CA SER A 97 9.95 3.02 14.90
C SER A 97 10.18 4.53 14.88
N PHE A 98 9.46 5.23 15.71
CA PHE A 98 9.57 6.68 15.86
C PHE A 98 9.75 7.06 17.32
N LYS A 99 10.45 8.16 17.55
CA LYS A 99 10.47 8.85 18.81
C LYS A 99 9.78 10.21 18.66
N ILE A 100 8.68 10.41 19.38
CA ILE A 100 8.00 11.69 19.50
C ILE A 100 8.45 12.34 20.81
N GLU A 101 9.04 13.53 20.73
CA GLU A 101 9.60 14.21 21.88
C GLU A 101 9.38 15.72 21.84
N ASN A 102 9.72 16.41 22.93
CA ASN A 102 9.60 17.86 23.07
C ASN A 102 8.19 18.41 22.79
N VAL A 103 7.16 17.62 23.14
CA VAL A 103 5.77 18.02 22.96
C VAL A 103 5.44 19.19 23.86
N THR A 104 5.02 20.28 23.26
CA THR A 104 4.51 21.47 23.95
C THR A 104 3.19 21.90 23.36
N SER A 105 2.37 22.60 24.13
CA SER A 105 1.08 23.09 23.66
C SER A 105 0.82 24.52 24.12
N ASP A 106 0.10 25.27 23.32
CA ASP A 106 -0.60 26.48 23.71
C ASP A 106 -2.11 26.28 23.63
N LEU A 107 -2.90 27.37 23.54
CA LEU A 107 -4.37 27.30 23.54
C LEU A 107 -4.95 26.61 22.30
N PHE A 108 -4.24 26.63 21.17
CA PHE A 108 -4.77 26.21 19.86
C PHE A 108 -3.76 25.43 19.03
N SER A 109 -2.55 25.22 19.51
CA SER A 109 -1.53 24.50 18.76
C SER A 109 -0.69 23.59 19.62
N TYR A 110 -0.08 22.63 18.97
CA TYR A 110 0.92 21.73 19.55
C TYR A 110 2.21 21.85 18.73
N THR A 111 3.35 21.81 19.40
CA THR A 111 4.66 21.75 18.76
C THR A 111 5.39 20.52 19.27
N LEU A 112 6.01 19.76 18.39
CA LEU A 112 6.71 18.53 18.72
C LEU A 112 7.85 18.21 17.77
N ASP A 113 8.75 17.34 18.19
CA ASP A 113 9.80 16.76 17.36
C ASP A 113 9.43 15.30 17.04
N VAL A 114 9.66 14.88 15.79
CA VAL A 114 9.53 13.49 15.34
C VAL A 114 10.86 13.00 14.79
N ILE A 115 11.36 11.93 15.38
CA ILE A 115 12.66 11.34 15.06
C ILE A 115 12.43 9.90 14.59
N PRO A 116 12.38 9.65 13.27
CA PRO A 116 12.25 8.31 12.73
C PRO A 116 13.55 7.51 12.91
N ASP A 117 13.45 6.19 13.09
CA ASP A 117 14.62 5.30 13.07
C ASP A 117 15.20 5.20 11.66
N ASP A 118 14.37 4.99 10.65
CA ASP A 118 14.78 5.09 9.25
C ASP A 118 14.67 6.53 8.75
N LYS A 119 15.83 7.17 8.58
CA LYS A 119 15.94 8.56 8.11
C LYS A 119 15.69 8.73 6.62
N THR A 120 15.54 7.64 5.88
CA THR A 120 15.44 7.65 4.41
C THR A 120 14.05 7.25 3.90
N ALA A 121 13.30 6.50 4.70
CA ALA A 121 11.94 6.10 4.36
C ALA A 121 10.93 7.24 4.55
N PRO A 122 9.95 7.39 3.65
CA PRO A 122 8.86 8.33 3.81
C PRO A 122 7.89 7.87 4.89
N TYR A 123 7.36 8.82 5.65
CA TYR A 123 6.40 8.55 6.71
C TYR A 123 5.34 9.64 6.84
N ILE A 124 4.22 9.30 7.44
CA ILE A 124 3.14 10.22 7.77
C ILE A 124 3.21 10.57 9.25
N ILE A 125 2.85 11.81 9.57
CA ILE A 125 2.58 12.29 10.92
C ILE A 125 1.17 12.83 10.93
N MET A 126 0.33 12.32 11.81
CA MET A 126 -1.04 12.78 11.98
C MET A 126 -1.36 13.05 13.43
N SER A 127 -2.53 13.62 13.65
CA SER A 127 -3.06 13.87 14.99
C SER A 127 -4.57 13.65 14.99
N ALA A 128 -5.08 13.11 16.10
CA ALA A 128 -6.49 12.95 16.34
C ALA A 128 -6.85 13.41 17.76
N ASP A 129 -7.89 14.21 17.93
CA ASP A 129 -8.37 14.57 19.25
C ASP A 129 -9.18 13.43 19.89
N ALA A 130 -9.25 13.43 21.22
CA ALA A 130 -9.93 12.37 21.98
C ALA A 130 -11.44 12.27 21.66
N THR A 131 -12.07 13.34 21.23
CA THR A 131 -13.49 13.34 20.86
C THR A 131 -13.68 12.62 19.54
N TYR A 132 -12.82 12.91 18.57
CA TYR A 132 -12.81 12.24 17.28
C TYR A 132 -12.54 10.73 17.43
N ILE A 133 -11.51 10.36 18.17
CA ILE A 133 -11.19 8.95 18.44
C ILE A 133 -12.39 8.20 19.04
N ALA A 134 -13.05 8.80 20.04
CA ALA A 134 -14.20 8.18 20.69
C ALA A 134 -15.42 8.04 19.75
N GLN A 135 -15.61 8.97 18.83
CA GLN A 135 -16.71 8.94 17.86
C GLN A 135 -16.45 7.96 16.71
N SER A 136 -15.21 7.86 16.28
CA SER A 136 -14.78 6.96 15.19
C SER A 136 -14.72 5.50 15.62
N GLY A 137 -14.63 5.23 16.94
CA GLY A 137 -14.63 3.87 17.47
C GLY A 137 -13.31 3.13 17.20
N PHE A 138 -12.18 3.83 17.17
CA PHE A 138 -10.87 3.22 16.98
C PHE A 138 -10.54 2.27 18.14
N GLU A 139 -10.25 1.02 17.82
CA GLU A 139 -9.92 -0.04 18.78
C GLU A 139 -8.48 -0.52 18.61
N THR A 140 -7.93 -0.42 17.40
CA THR A 140 -6.58 -0.87 17.06
C THR A 140 -5.75 0.27 16.45
N PRO A 141 -4.42 0.19 16.46
CA PRO A 141 -3.58 1.16 15.76
C PRO A 141 -3.86 1.23 14.26
N GLU A 142 -4.20 0.11 13.64
CA GLU A 142 -4.52 0.02 12.23
C GLU A 142 -5.75 0.87 11.84
N ASP A 143 -6.70 1.07 12.76
CA ASP A 143 -7.90 1.90 12.53
C ASP A 143 -7.51 3.35 12.19
N TYR A 144 -6.42 3.87 12.80
CA TYR A 144 -5.89 5.21 12.49
C TYR A 144 -5.39 5.30 11.05
N TYR A 145 -4.67 4.28 10.60
CA TYR A 145 -4.20 4.24 9.21
C TYR A 145 -5.36 4.11 8.21
N GLU A 146 -6.35 3.28 8.50
CA GLU A 146 -7.51 3.11 7.61
C GLU A 146 -8.30 4.41 7.47
N ASP A 147 -8.49 5.14 8.57
CA ASP A 147 -9.14 6.44 8.58
C ASP A 147 -8.34 7.49 7.80
N ASP A 148 -7.03 7.56 8.01
CA ASP A 148 -6.13 8.45 7.27
C ASP A 148 -6.15 8.13 5.77
N PHE A 149 -6.11 6.85 5.40
CA PHE A 149 -6.15 6.44 4.00
C PHE A 149 -7.46 6.83 3.32
N PHE A 150 -8.57 6.68 4.04
CA PHE A 150 -9.87 7.15 3.58
C PHE A 150 -9.89 8.69 3.44
N TYR A 151 -9.38 9.41 4.44
CA TYR A 151 -9.28 10.88 4.41
C TYR A 151 -8.41 11.37 3.24
N PHE A 152 -7.27 10.75 2.98
CA PHE A 152 -6.42 11.09 1.85
C PHE A 152 -7.11 10.80 0.51
N GLY A 153 -7.88 9.72 0.40
CA GLY A 153 -8.70 9.43 -0.77
C GLY A 153 -9.80 10.48 -1.01
N TRP A 154 -10.45 10.92 0.06
CA TRP A 154 -11.42 12.01 0.00
C TRP A 154 -10.76 13.34 -0.41
N LEU A 155 -9.64 13.67 0.21
CA LEU A 155 -8.88 14.89 -0.10
C LEU A 155 -8.39 14.90 -1.55
N GLY A 156 -7.95 13.74 -2.06
CA GLY A 156 -7.47 13.56 -3.43
C GLY A 156 -8.49 13.95 -4.49
N GLN A 157 -9.79 13.80 -4.23
CA GLN A 157 -10.84 14.21 -5.16
C GLN A 157 -10.80 15.71 -5.49
N PHE A 158 -10.33 16.54 -4.55
CA PHE A 158 -10.21 17.99 -4.76
C PHE A 158 -8.94 18.37 -5.54
N TYR A 159 -7.91 17.52 -5.51
CA TYR A 159 -6.61 17.77 -6.15
C TYR A 159 -6.42 16.95 -7.43
N GLY A 160 -7.37 16.07 -7.78
CA GLY A 160 -7.25 15.19 -8.95
C GLY A 160 -6.18 14.09 -8.75
N GLN A 161 -5.97 13.67 -7.51
CA GLN A 161 -5.02 12.62 -7.12
C GLN A 161 -5.76 11.46 -6.44
N ASP A 162 -5.11 10.31 -6.32
CA ASP A 162 -5.56 9.23 -5.45
C ASP A 162 -5.01 9.40 -4.02
N ALA A 163 -5.39 8.50 -3.11
CA ALA A 163 -4.92 8.53 -1.73
C ALA A 163 -3.39 8.47 -1.64
N VAL A 164 -2.76 7.64 -2.46
CA VAL A 164 -1.30 7.45 -2.47
C VAL A 164 -0.59 8.74 -2.88
N GLY A 165 -1.07 9.43 -3.92
CA GLY A 165 -0.53 10.72 -4.34
C GLY A 165 -0.60 11.78 -3.23
N ILE A 166 -1.71 11.84 -2.49
CA ILE A 166 -1.83 12.74 -1.33
C ILE A 166 -0.87 12.33 -0.19
N MET A 167 -0.75 11.03 0.10
CA MET A 167 0.23 10.55 1.11
C MET A 167 1.66 10.94 0.74
N GLN A 168 2.03 10.79 -0.53
CA GLN A 168 3.33 11.21 -1.05
C GLN A 168 3.57 12.72 -0.83
N ASP A 169 2.59 13.55 -1.17
CA ASP A 169 2.67 15.01 -1.03
C ASP A 169 2.72 15.48 0.43
N LYS A 170 2.13 14.72 1.36
CA LYS A 170 2.05 15.03 2.79
C LYS A 170 3.12 14.34 3.63
N SER A 171 3.92 13.46 3.03
CA SER A 171 4.93 12.70 3.73
C SER A 171 6.14 13.54 4.15
N PHE A 172 6.81 13.04 5.17
CA PHE A 172 8.06 13.56 5.69
C PHE A 172 9.19 12.54 5.48
N ILE A 173 10.43 13.02 5.46
CA ILE A 173 11.65 12.23 5.43
C ILE A 173 12.62 12.81 6.44
N GLY A 174 13.31 11.96 7.22
CA GLY A 174 14.29 12.38 8.22
C GLY A 174 13.67 13.06 9.44
N ASP A 175 14.51 13.63 10.29
CA ASP A 175 14.08 14.31 11.53
C ASP A 175 13.23 15.53 11.22
N GLN A 176 12.10 15.62 11.91
CA GLN A 176 11.29 16.84 11.94
C GLN A 176 11.37 17.45 13.33
N ARG A 177 11.71 18.74 13.40
CA ARG A 177 11.85 19.45 14.66
C ARG A 177 10.99 20.71 14.68
N GLY A 178 10.31 20.92 15.81
CA GLY A 178 9.42 22.05 15.98
C GLY A 178 8.22 22.05 15.03
N LEU A 179 7.72 20.86 14.67
CA LEU A 179 6.49 20.77 13.89
C LEU A 179 5.32 21.32 14.68
N THR A 180 4.51 22.16 14.03
CA THR A 180 3.35 22.79 14.67
C THR A 180 2.05 22.30 14.01
N PHE A 181 1.12 21.83 14.84
CA PHE A 181 -0.23 21.44 14.48
C PHE A 181 -1.20 22.47 15.06
N GLY A 182 -1.99 23.13 14.18
CA GLY A 182 -2.75 24.34 14.52
C GLY A 182 -4.22 24.13 14.89
N ASP A 183 -4.73 22.89 14.90
CA ASP A 183 -6.16 22.64 15.04
C ASP A 183 -6.56 22.07 16.41
N GLY A 184 -5.76 22.33 17.43
CA GLY A 184 -6.07 21.90 18.80
C GLY A 184 -7.33 22.55 19.34
N VAL A 185 -8.21 21.74 19.93
CA VAL A 185 -9.36 22.22 20.71
C VAL A 185 -8.93 22.36 22.15
N SER A 186 -9.04 23.58 22.70
CA SER A 186 -8.63 23.84 24.08
C SER A 186 -9.30 22.91 25.08
N GLY A 187 -8.49 22.20 25.90
CA GLY A 187 -8.94 21.28 26.90
C GLY A 187 -9.30 19.86 26.39
N VAL A 188 -9.14 19.59 25.09
CA VAL A 188 -9.32 18.25 24.53
C VAL A 188 -7.92 17.62 24.31
N PRO A 189 -7.64 16.45 24.90
CA PRO A 189 -6.40 15.72 24.62
C PRO A 189 -6.26 15.38 23.15
N CYS A 190 -5.04 15.45 22.63
CA CYS A 190 -4.70 15.10 21.25
C CYS A 190 -3.66 13.98 21.23
N THR A 191 -3.87 12.97 20.41
CA THR A 191 -2.93 11.89 20.13
C THR A 191 -2.18 12.22 18.86
N PHE A 192 -0.86 12.18 18.92
CA PHE A 192 0.02 12.26 17.73
C PHE A 192 0.51 10.87 17.42
N TYR A 193 0.54 10.53 16.15
CA TYR A 193 0.98 9.22 15.70
C TYR A 193 1.71 9.31 14.36
N CYS A 194 2.58 8.33 14.12
CA CYS A 194 3.42 8.24 12.95
C CYS A 194 3.45 6.81 12.43
N TYR A 195 3.58 6.67 11.11
CA TYR A 195 3.78 5.38 10.47
C TYR A 195 4.52 5.50 9.15
N TYR A 196 5.30 4.47 8.80
CA TYR A 196 5.87 4.32 7.47
C TYR A 196 4.87 3.67 6.53
N PHE A 197 4.94 4.05 5.27
CA PHE A 197 4.09 3.50 4.23
C PHE A 197 4.89 3.13 2.98
N ASP A 198 4.39 2.15 2.23
CA ASP A 198 4.92 1.78 0.93
C ASP A 198 4.67 2.91 -0.07
N TRP A 199 5.74 3.47 -0.63
CA TRP A 199 5.67 4.63 -1.54
C TRP A 199 4.79 4.41 -2.76
N THR A 200 4.71 3.16 -3.26
CA THR A 200 3.99 2.84 -4.50
C THR A 200 2.52 2.55 -4.27
N THR A 201 2.20 1.90 -3.16
CA THR A 201 0.85 1.39 -2.89
C THR A 201 0.12 2.13 -1.78
N GLY A 202 0.83 2.94 -1.00
CA GLY A 202 0.32 3.60 0.20
C GLY A 202 0.15 2.66 1.40
N ALA A 203 0.40 1.36 1.25
CA ALA A 203 0.15 0.38 2.30
C ALA A 203 0.98 0.66 3.56
N LEU A 204 0.38 0.45 4.73
CA LEU A 204 1.07 0.50 6.03
C LEU A 204 2.18 -0.57 6.08
N ILE A 205 3.41 -0.17 6.40
CA ILE A 205 4.56 -1.08 6.45
C ILE A 205 5.25 -1.13 7.82
N SER A 206 4.80 -0.36 8.80
CA SER A 206 5.32 -0.36 10.19
C SER A 206 4.20 -0.52 11.20
N ASP A 207 4.59 -0.68 12.46
CA ASP A 207 3.68 -0.37 13.56
C ASP A 207 3.40 1.14 13.58
N ILE A 208 2.28 1.54 14.20
CA ILE A 208 1.92 2.94 14.42
C ILE A 208 2.46 3.35 15.80
N ALA A 209 3.29 4.38 15.82
CA ALA A 209 3.94 4.88 17.03
C ALA A 209 3.20 6.10 17.60
#